data_5dab65204502192e30d5bd2fc82ce212
#
_entry.id   5dab65204502192e30d5bd2fc82ce212
#
_cell.length_a   1.000
_cell.length_b   1.000
_cell.length_c   1.000
_cell.angle_alpha   90.00
_cell.angle_beta   90.00
_cell.angle_gamma   90.00
#
_symmetry.space_group_name_H-M   'P 1'
#
loop_
_entity.id
_entity.type
_entity.pdbx_description
1 polymer ?
#
loop_
_entity_poly.entity_id
_entity_poly.type
_entity_poly.pdbx_seq_one_letter_code
_entity_poly.pdbx_strand_id
1 'polypeptide(L)'
;VRSRRQRQMCIRDSYNSPEDSITPVNKIHYTLEDIEGISAKGGGNGDVTIFYSTRHIEKSFAENDTAKLFFETRGVLLHELTHAYQLEPQGIGSYGTNRVFWAFIEGMADAVRVANGGFDGPNARPKGGNYMDGYRTAGYFFVWLRDNKDPEFLRKFNRSTLEVIPWSFDGAIKHVLGDEYNIDELWHEYQVAVGDIQA
;
A
#
# COMPACT_ATOMS: atom_id res chain seq x y z
N VAL A 1 0.38 -11.11 -20.23
CA VAL A 1 -0.06 -11.51 -18.86
C VAL A 1 1.15 -12.03 -18.10
N ARG A 2 1.62 -11.30 -17.08
CA ARG A 2 2.74 -11.74 -16.25
C ARG A 2 2.35 -12.98 -15.44
N SER A 3 3.24 -13.97 -15.35
CA SER A 3 3.00 -15.21 -14.61
C SER A 3 2.81 -14.94 -13.09
N ARG A 4 2.24 -15.93 -12.36
CA ARG A 4 2.04 -15.84 -10.90
C ARG A 4 3.36 -15.57 -10.15
N ARG A 5 4.49 -16.17 -10.59
CA ARG A 5 5.84 -15.90 -10.06
C ARG A 5 6.28 -14.46 -10.31
N GLN A 6 6.02 -13.90 -11.49
CA GLN A 6 6.38 -12.51 -11.82
C GLN A 6 5.58 -11.48 -11.00
N ARG A 7 4.34 -11.80 -10.58
CA ARG A 7 3.52 -10.93 -9.70
C ARG A 7 3.98 -10.95 -8.25
N GLN A 8 4.37 -12.11 -7.73
CA GLN A 8 4.95 -12.22 -6.39
C GLN A 8 6.32 -11.55 -6.30
N MET A 9 7.14 -11.67 -7.34
CA MET A 9 8.40 -10.93 -7.47
C MET A 9 8.16 -9.41 -7.49
N CYS A 10 7.16 -8.91 -8.21
CA CYS A 10 6.87 -7.47 -8.24
C CYS A 10 6.55 -6.87 -6.86
N ILE A 11 5.80 -7.55 -6.01
CA ILE A 11 5.51 -7.06 -4.65
C ILE A 11 6.77 -7.13 -3.79
N ARG A 12 7.45 -8.26 -3.80
CA ARG A 12 8.69 -8.44 -3.06
C ARG A 12 9.76 -7.45 -3.50
N ASP A 13 10.01 -7.33 -4.80
CA ASP A 13 11.05 -6.46 -5.36
C ASP A 13 10.70 -4.97 -5.22
N SER A 14 9.42 -4.63 -5.06
CA SER A 14 8.98 -3.25 -4.77
C SER A 14 9.25 -2.83 -3.32
N TYR A 15 9.39 -3.79 -2.40
CA TYR A 15 9.51 -3.49 -0.97
C TYR A 15 10.78 -4.01 -0.32
N ASN A 16 11.40 -5.07 -0.87
CA ASN A 16 12.49 -5.75 -0.19
C ASN A 16 13.57 -6.14 -1.18
N SER A 17 14.83 -5.93 -0.81
CA SER A 17 15.96 -6.52 -1.50
C SER A 17 16.17 -7.98 -1.02
N PRO A 18 16.89 -8.83 -1.79
CA PRO A 18 17.24 -10.17 -1.35
C PRO A 18 18.06 -10.22 -0.05
N GLU A 19 18.71 -9.10 0.30
CA GLU A 19 19.56 -8.95 1.48
C GLU A 19 18.77 -8.54 2.73
N ASP A 20 17.50 -8.12 2.59
CA ASP A 20 16.68 -7.74 3.73
C ASP A 20 16.31 -8.98 4.55
N SER A 21 16.65 -8.96 5.84
CA SER A 21 16.27 -9.99 6.79
C SER A 21 14.80 -9.85 7.16
N ILE A 22 13.93 -10.43 6.34
CA ILE A 22 12.48 -10.42 6.55
C ILE A 22 12.05 -11.81 6.97
N THR A 23 11.05 -11.87 7.86
CA THR A 23 10.37 -13.14 8.16
C THR A 23 9.84 -13.74 6.86
N PRO A 24 10.31 -14.93 6.47
CA PRO A 24 9.89 -15.52 5.20
C PRO A 24 8.39 -15.79 5.23
N VAL A 25 7.71 -15.45 4.14
CA VAL A 25 6.33 -15.89 3.92
C VAL A 25 6.39 -17.33 3.42
N ASN A 26 6.06 -18.27 4.30
CA ASN A 26 6.12 -19.71 4.01
C ASN A 26 4.87 -20.15 3.26
N LYS A 27 3.70 -19.68 3.70
CA LYS A 27 2.41 -20.09 3.15
C LYS A 27 1.42 -18.95 3.13
N ILE A 28 0.64 -18.87 2.06
CA ILE A 28 -0.48 -17.95 1.94
C ILE A 28 -1.75 -18.79 1.79
N HIS A 29 -2.64 -18.66 2.75
CA HIS A 29 -4.00 -19.17 2.69
C HIS A 29 -4.91 -18.08 2.13
N TYR A 30 -5.74 -18.44 1.18
CA TYR A 30 -6.77 -17.57 0.66
C TYR A 30 -8.12 -18.15 1.00
N THR A 31 -8.91 -17.41 1.79
CA THR A 31 -10.17 -17.90 2.34
C THR A 31 -11.30 -16.94 1.93
N LEU A 32 -12.40 -17.52 1.46
CA LEU A 32 -13.64 -16.80 1.22
C LEU A 32 -14.52 -16.97 2.46
N GLU A 33 -14.88 -15.85 3.10
CA GLU A 33 -15.69 -15.87 4.32
C GLU A 33 -16.73 -14.74 4.30
N ASP A 34 -17.79 -14.95 5.07
CA ASP A 34 -18.83 -13.92 5.28
C ASP A 34 -18.36 -12.94 6.35
N ILE A 35 -17.44 -12.04 5.97
CA ILE A 35 -16.91 -10.99 6.85
C ILE A 35 -17.45 -9.62 6.48
N GLU A 36 -17.47 -8.72 7.46
CA GLU A 36 -17.68 -7.30 7.21
C GLU A 36 -16.46 -6.69 6.49
N GLY A 37 -16.72 -5.69 5.64
CA GLY A 37 -15.67 -5.07 4.81
C GLY A 37 -15.43 -5.82 3.51
N ILE A 38 -14.26 -5.60 2.93
CA ILE A 38 -13.88 -6.17 1.63
C ILE A 38 -12.95 -7.37 1.83
N SER A 39 -11.92 -7.20 2.63
CA SER A 39 -10.85 -8.17 2.86
C SER A 39 -10.11 -7.86 4.15
N ALA A 40 -9.30 -8.81 4.59
CA ALA A 40 -8.40 -8.64 5.72
C ALA A 40 -7.21 -9.59 5.61
N LYS A 41 -6.05 -9.16 6.13
CA LYS A 41 -4.90 -10.03 6.33
C LYS A 41 -4.81 -10.47 7.78
N GLY A 42 -4.62 -11.77 8.00
CA GLY A 42 -4.33 -12.39 9.30
C GLY A 42 -3.13 -13.32 9.23
N GLY A 43 -2.94 -14.10 10.30
CA GLY A 43 -1.86 -15.06 10.43
C GLY A 43 -0.60 -14.49 11.08
N GLY A 44 0.45 -15.33 11.18
CA GLY A 44 1.73 -14.96 11.79
C GLY A 44 2.80 -16.03 11.54
N ASN A 45 4.04 -15.78 11.97
CA ASN A 45 5.18 -16.71 11.84
C ASN A 45 5.42 -17.20 10.40
N GLY A 46 5.18 -16.33 9.41
CA GLY A 46 5.35 -16.66 8.00
C GLY A 46 4.13 -17.33 7.34
N ASP A 47 3.13 -17.74 8.09
CA ASP A 47 1.86 -18.23 7.56
C ASP A 47 0.84 -17.10 7.52
N VAL A 48 0.45 -16.71 6.32
CA VAL A 48 -0.45 -15.57 6.07
C VAL A 48 -1.79 -16.08 5.61
N THR A 49 -2.87 -15.55 6.18
CA THR A 49 -4.25 -15.79 5.70
C THR A 49 -4.80 -14.49 5.14
N ILE A 50 -5.30 -14.55 3.92
CA ILE A 50 -6.07 -13.47 3.29
C ILE A 50 -7.52 -13.90 3.30
N PHE A 51 -8.35 -13.15 4.02
CA PHE A 51 -9.80 -13.27 4.02
C PHE A 51 -10.37 -12.35 2.96
N TYR A 52 -11.27 -12.86 2.13
CA TYR A 52 -11.99 -12.07 1.15
C TYR A 52 -13.49 -12.25 1.33
N SER A 53 -14.22 -11.15 1.41
CA SER A 53 -15.64 -11.14 1.76
C SER A 53 -16.49 -11.73 0.63
N THR A 54 -17.26 -12.78 0.94
CA THR A 54 -18.26 -13.34 0.02
C THR A 54 -19.36 -12.32 -0.27
N ARG A 55 -19.77 -11.51 0.72
CA ARG A 55 -20.74 -10.41 0.52
C ARG A 55 -20.24 -9.38 -0.50
N HIS A 56 -18.95 -9.02 -0.44
CA HIS A 56 -18.37 -8.10 -1.41
C HIS A 56 -18.32 -8.70 -2.81
N ILE A 57 -17.97 -9.99 -2.93
CA ILE A 57 -17.96 -10.71 -4.20
C ILE A 57 -19.36 -10.79 -4.77
N GLU A 58 -20.35 -11.22 -3.99
CA GLU A 58 -21.75 -11.36 -4.41
C GLU A 58 -22.32 -10.03 -4.90
N LYS A 59 -22.04 -8.93 -4.18
CA LYS A 59 -22.43 -7.58 -4.60
C LYS A 59 -21.82 -7.18 -5.93
N SER A 60 -20.53 -7.46 -6.12
CA SER A 60 -19.82 -7.17 -7.37
C SER A 60 -20.32 -8.04 -8.53
N PHE A 61 -20.71 -9.30 -8.25
CA PHE A 61 -21.18 -10.26 -9.24
C PHE A 61 -22.66 -10.06 -9.61
N ALA A 62 -23.47 -9.48 -8.69
CA ALA A 62 -24.87 -9.17 -8.96
C ALA A 62 -25.07 -8.22 -10.15
N GLU A 63 -24.04 -7.48 -10.52
CA GLU A 63 -24.02 -6.61 -11.69
C GLU A 63 -23.73 -7.40 -13.01
N ASN A 64 -23.53 -8.71 -12.96
CA ASN A 64 -23.12 -9.57 -14.09
C ASN A 64 -21.86 -9.09 -14.84
N ASP A 65 -21.00 -8.34 -14.15
CA ASP A 65 -19.75 -7.82 -14.69
C ASP A 65 -18.56 -8.62 -14.21
N THR A 66 -18.27 -9.71 -14.92
CA THR A 66 -17.14 -10.59 -14.62
C THR A 66 -15.80 -9.86 -14.76
N ALA A 67 -15.69 -8.91 -15.69
CA ALA A 67 -14.46 -8.13 -15.86
C ALA A 67 -14.20 -7.24 -14.64
N LYS A 68 -15.23 -6.56 -14.14
CA LYS A 68 -15.18 -5.76 -12.93
C LYS A 68 -14.82 -6.61 -11.71
N LEU A 69 -15.42 -7.79 -11.56
CA LEU A 69 -15.10 -8.72 -10.48
C LEU A 69 -13.61 -9.14 -10.50
N PHE A 70 -13.08 -9.53 -11.65
CA PHE A 70 -11.67 -9.89 -11.78
C PHE A 70 -10.74 -8.71 -11.50
N PHE A 71 -11.10 -7.53 -11.98
CA PHE A 71 -10.34 -6.30 -11.74
C PHE A 71 -10.27 -5.99 -10.23
N GLU A 72 -11.42 -6.00 -9.54
CA GLU A 72 -11.50 -5.73 -8.10
C GLU A 72 -10.76 -6.81 -7.29
N THR A 73 -11.00 -8.09 -7.58
CA THR A 73 -10.31 -9.20 -6.91
C THR A 73 -8.79 -9.11 -7.06
N ARG A 74 -8.30 -8.75 -8.24
CA ARG A 74 -6.88 -8.52 -8.46
C ARG A 74 -6.35 -7.36 -7.61
N GLY A 75 -7.09 -6.26 -7.55
CA GLY A 75 -6.74 -5.08 -6.77
C GLY A 75 -6.69 -5.39 -5.26
N VAL A 76 -7.70 -6.07 -4.75
CA VAL A 76 -7.75 -6.54 -3.35
C VAL A 76 -6.57 -7.46 -3.03
N LEU A 77 -6.29 -8.44 -3.89
CA LEU A 77 -5.15 -9.33 -3.69
C LEU A 77 -3.80 -8.61 -3.68
N LEU A 78 -3.63 -7.58 -4.50
CA LEU A 78 -2.40 -6.76 -4.49
C LEU A 78 -2.25 -6.03 -3.15
N HIS A 79 -3.33 -5.46 -2.62
CA HIS A 79 -3.36 -4.80 -1.33
C HIS A 79 -3.01 -5.76 -0.19
N GLU A 80 -3.75 -6.84 -0.04
CA GLU A 80 -3.57 -7.80 1.06
C GLU A 80 -2.23 -8.55 1.01
N LEU A 81 -1.76 -8.92 -0.18
CA LEU A 81 -0.44 -9.51 -0.34
C LEU A 81 0.68 -8.54 0.02
N THR A 82 0.46 -7.25 -0.16
CA THR A 82 1.43 -6.24 0.29
C THR A 82 1.62 -6.30 1.80
N HIS A 83 0.56 -6.41 2.57
CA HIS A 83 0.65 -6.57 4.02
C HIS A 83 1.45 -7.80 4.47
N ALA A 84 1.56 -8.84 3.63
CA ALA A 84 2.39 -10.00 3.94
C ALA A 84 3.91 -9.71 3.85
N TYR A 85 4.30 -8.66 3.13
CA TYR A 85 5.71 -8.33 2.88
C TYR A 85 6.14 -6.96 3.39
N GLN A 86 5.20 -6.16 3.93
CA GLN A 86 5.50 -4.88 4.52
C GLN A 86 6.35 -5.01 5.78
N LEU A 87 7.25 -4.04 5.95
CA LEU A 87 7.93 -3.80 7.22
C LEU A 87 7.08 -2.83 8.05
N GLU A 88 7.20 -2.93 9.37
CA GLU A 88 6.37 -2.16 10.30
C GLU A 88 7.15 -1.01 10.94
N PRO A 89 6.55 0.21 11.04
CA PRO A 89 7.14 1.35 11.72
C PRO A 89 7.55 1.03 13.16
N GLN A 90 8.79 1.33 13.51
CA GLN A 90 9.35 1.06 14.83
C GLN A 90 9.24 2.26 15.77
N GLY A 91 9.06 1.99 17.07
CA GLY A 91 9.10 3.00 18.14
C GLY A 91 7.85 3.87 18.27
N ILE A 92 6.75 3.56 17.58
CA ILE A 92 5.52 4.38 17.57
C ILE A 92 4.23 3.62 17.93
N GLY A 93 4.35 2.44 18.50
CA GLY A 93 3.19 1.61 18.86
C GLY A 93 2.82 0.64 17.77
N SER A 94 1.53 0.47 17.49
CA SER A 94 1.02 -0.55 16.57
C SER A 94 -0.10 -0.04 15.66
N TYR A 95 -0.45 -0.84 14.67
CA TYR A 95 -1.55 -0.57 13.72
C TYR A 95 -2.87 -0.14 14.40
N GLY A 96 -3.27 -0.80 15.49
CA GLY A 96 -4.52 -0.52 16.18
C GLY A 96 -4.47 0.66 17.14
N THR A 97 -3.28 1.22 17.43
CA THR A 97 -3.09 2.25 18.47
C THR A 97 -2.50 3.55 17.98
N ASN A 98 -1.95 3.57 16.77
CA ASN A 98 -1.27 4.75 16.22
C ASN A 98 -1.72 5.05 14.79
N ARG A 99 -2.25 6.26 14.58
CA ARG A 99 -2.75 6.72 13.27
C ARG A 99 -1.65 6.82 12.22
N VAL A 100 -0.43 7.23 12.60
CA VAL A 100 0.73 7.32 11.70
C VAL A 100 1.10 5.94 11.19
N PHE A 101 1.16 4.96 12.10
CA PHE A 101 1.41 3.56 11.76
C PHE A 101 0.37 3.03 10.77
N TRP A 102 -0.92 3.21 11.11
CA TRP A 102 -2.02 2.78 10.27
C TRP A 102 -1.97 3.43 8.87
N ALA A 103 -1.78 4.75 8.80
CA ALA A 103 -1.75 5.49 7.53
C ALA A 103 -0.61 5.03 6.61
N PHE A 104 0.56 4.73 7.19
CA PHE A 104 1.68 4.15 6.44
C PHE A 104 1.33 2.76 5.88
N ILE A 105 0.83 1.85 6.72
CA ILE A 105 0.54 0.47 6.33
C ILE A 105 -0.49 0.42 5.20
N GLU A 106 -1.62 1.13 5.35
CA GLU A 106 -2.68 1.15 4.36
C GLU A 106 -2.29 1.92 3.09
N GLY A 107 -1.58 3.04 3.26
CA GLY A 107 -1.08 3.83 2.13
C GLY A 107 -0.10 3.07 1.26
N MET A 108 0.81 2.32 1.86
CA MET A 108 1.78 1.49 1.14
C MET A 108 1.11 0.32 0.42
N ALA A 109 0.11 -0.32 1.04
CA ALA A 109 -0.65 -1.40 0.39
C ALA A 109 -1.38 -0.89 -0.86
N ASP A 110 -2.04 0.26 -0.75
CA ASP A 110 -2.68 0.88 -1.92
C ASP A 110 -1.68 1.46 -2.92
N ALA A 111 -0.47 1.89 -2.52
CA ALA A 111 0.56 2.30 -3.46
C ALA A 111 0.93 1.18 -4.43
N VAL A 112 1.04 -0.07 -3.96
CA VAL A 112 1.24 -1.23 -4.84
C VAL A 112 0.07 -1.44 -5.76
N ARG A 113 -1.15 -1.35 -5.24
CA ARG A 113 -2.37 -1.47 -6.02
C ARG A 113 -2.43 -0.41 -7.12
N VAL A 114 -2.16 0.87 -6.78
CA VAL A 114 -2.08 2.01 -7.73
C VAL A 114 -1.01 1.76 -8.79
N ALA A 115 0.21 1.42 -8.37
CA ALA A 115 1.35 1.17 -9.27
C ALA A 115 1.11 0.05 -10.29
N ASN A 116 0.15 -0.83 -10.01
CA ASN A 116 -0.25 -1.95 -10.88
C ASN A 116 -1.60 -1.72 -11.59
N GLY A 117 -2.10 -0.48 -11.62
CA GLY A 117 -3.35 -0.12 -12.28
C GLY A 117 -4.58 -0.79 -11.65
N GLY A 118 -4.58 -0.94 -10.32
CA GLY A 118 -5.64 -1.62 -9.58
C GLY A 118 -6.82 -0.72 -9.18
N PHE A 119 -6.83 0.53 -9.64
CA PHE A 119 -7.97 1.44 -9.54
C PHE A 119 -8.21 2.08 -10.90
N ASP A 120 -9.45 2.22 -11.30
CA ASP A 120 -9.87 2.79 -12.57
C ASP A 120 -11.02 3.80 -12.41
N GLY A 121 -11.34 4.46 -13.53
CA GLY A 121 -12.43 5.42 -13.60
C GLY A 121 -12.10 6.80 -13.04
N PRO A 122 -13.04 7.75 -13.17
CA PRO A 122 -12.80 9.17 -12.90
C PRO A 122 -12.59 9.49 -11.41
N ASN A 123 -12.97 8.59 -10.52
CA ASN A 123 -12.81 8.73 -9.06
C ASN A 123 -11.77 7.76 -8.50
N ALA A 124 -10.90 7.19 -9.32
CA ALA A 124 -9.84 6.27 -8.89
C ALA A 124 -8.92 6.95 -7.87
N ARG A 125 -8.47 8.17 -8.17
CA ARG A 125 -7.72 9.01 -7.25
C ARG A 125 -8.68 9.89 -6.43
N PRO A 126 -8.67 9.80 -5.09
CA PRO A 126 -9.39 10.76 -4.24
C PRO A 126 -8.85 12.17 -4.44
N LYS A 127 -9.74 13.16 -4.40
CA LYS A 127 -9.36 14.59 -4.43
C LYS A 127 -9.24 15.13 -3.02
N GLY A 128 -8.26 15.99 -2.79
CA GLY A 128 -8.00 16.57 -1.48
C GLY A 128 -7.55 15.54 -0.44
N GLY A 129 -7.95 15.76 0.81
CA GLY A 129 -7.53 14.91 1.93
C GLY A 129 -6.11 15.17 2.41
N ASN A 130 -5.51 14.19 3.06
CA ASN A 130 -4.15 14.25 3.58
C ASN A 130 -3.49 12.87 3.46
N TYR A 131 -2.16 12.82 3.37
CA TYR A 131 -1.41 11.55 3.36
C TYR A 131 -1.68 10.68 4.60
N MET A 132 -2.09 11.30 5.72
CA MET A 132 -2.52 10.61 6.93
C MET A 132 -3.87 9.91 6.82
N ASP A 133 -4.59 10.07 5.72
CA ASP A 133 -5.84 9.36 5.47
C ASP A 133 -5.63 7.90 5.02
N GLY A 134 -4.38 7.54 4.74
CA GLY A 134 -4.03 6.18 4.33
C GLY A 134 -4.63 5.79 2.98
N TYR A 135 -4.78 4.48 2.74
CA TYR A 135 -5.39 3.91 1.53
C TYR A 135 -5.00 4.65 0.23
N ARG A 136 -5.97 4.86 -0.68
CA ARG A 136 -5.75 5.51 -1.98
C ARG A 136 -5.18 6.91 -1.89
N THR A 137 -5.58 7.70 -0.88
CA THR A 137 -5.10 9.07 -0.73
C THR A 137 -3.58 9.10 -0.54
N ALA A 138 -3.06 8.32 0.39
CA ALA A 138 -1.63 8.15 0.57
C ALA A 138 -0.98 7.35 -0.58
N GLY A 139 -1.64 6.31 -1.06
CA GLY A 139 -1.12 5.43 -2.10
C GLY A 139 -0.78 6.17 -3.40
N TYR A 140 -1.67 7.04 -3.87
CA TYR A 140 -1.39 7.88 -5.06
C TYR A 140 -0.25 8.86 -4.83
N PHE A 141 -0.14 9.44 -3.64
CA PHE A 141 0.97 10.31 -3.27
C PHE A 141 2.31 9.56 -3.25
N PHE A 142 2.37 8.38 -2.66
CA PHE A 142 3.61 7.59 -2.62
C PHE A 142 4.05 7.14 -4.01
N VAL A 143 3.10 6.82 -4.89
CA VAL A 143 3.41 6.54 -6.30
C VAL A 143 3.91 7.80 -7.02
N TRP A 144 3.31 8.96 -6.74
CA TRP A 144 3.78 10.22 -7.29
C TRP A 144 5.23 10.54 -6.83
N LEU A 145 5.57 10.30 -5.57
CA LEU A 145 6.95 10.43 -5.07
C LEU A 145 7.92 9.50 -5.81
N ARG A 146 7.51 8.24 -6.03
CA ARG A 146 8.30 7.30 -6.85
C ARG A 146 8.54 7.84 -8.27
N ASP A 147 7.52 8.37 -8.89
CA ASP A 147 7.57 8.76 -10.30
C ASP A 147 8.26 10.12 -10.53
N ASN A 148 8.29 11.00 -9.50
CA ASN A 148 8.78 12.37 -9.63
C ASN A 148 10.03 12.69 -8.79
N LYS A 149 10.35 11.88 -7.77
CA LYS A 149 11.50 12.15 -6.89
C LYS A 149 12.53 11.01 -6.93
N ASP A 150 12.13 9.76 -6.68
CA ASP A 150 13.05 8.62 -6.65
C ASP A 150 12.33 7.35 -7.12
N PRO A 151 12.74 6.72 -8.24
CA PRO A 151 12.11 5.48 -8.74
C PRO A 151 12.17 4.31 -7.74
N GLU A 152 13.10 4.35 -6.77
CA GLU A 152 13.24 3.38 -5.70
C GLU A 152 12.47 3.78 -4.42
N PHE A 153 11.70 4.86 -4.46
CA PHE A 153 11.05 5.45 -3.29
C PHE A 153 10.28 4.42 -2.48
N LEU A 154 9.40 3.65 -3.07
CA LEU A 154 8.54 2.70 -2.33
C LEU A 154 9.37 1.67 -1.55
N ARG A 155 10.43 1.15 -2.13
CA ARG A 155 11.34 0.20 -1.48
C ARG A 155 12.11 0.84 -0.33
N LYS A 156 12.70 2.00 -0.56
CA LYS A 156 13.45 2.74 0.47
C LYS A 156 12.54 3.21 1.59
N PHE A 157 11.32 3.64 1.25
CA PHE A 157 10.34 4.11 2.22
C PHE A 157 9.81 2.97 3.12
N ASN A 158 9.58 1.78 2.55
CA ASN A 158 9.30 0.59 3.36
C ASN A 158 10.48 0.27 4.30
N ARG A 159 11.71 0.29 3.79
CA ARG A 159 12.91 0.00 4.56
C ARG A 159 13.18 1.03 5.68
N SER A 160 12.81 2.29 5.48
CA SER A 160 12.98 3.33 6.49
C SER A 160 12.35 2.98 7.84
N THR A 161 11.37 2.06 7.87
CA THR A 161 10.74 1.61 9.11
C THR A 161 11.70 0.91 10.06
N LEU A 162 12.80 0.36 9.57
CA LEU A 162 13.87 -0.28 10.34
C LEU A 162 15.00 0.70 10.71
N GLU A 163 15.11 1.82 10.00
CA GLU A 163 16.28 2.71 10.04
C GLU A 163 15.96 4.04 10.73
N VAL A 164 14.70 4.48 10.70
CA VAL A 164 14.20 5.69 11.36
C VAL A 164 13.43 5.29 12.63
N ILE A 165 14.00 5.56 13.82
CA ILE A 165 13.41 5.17 15.10
C ILE A 165 13.48 6.33 16.12
N PRO A 166 12.36 6.82 16.67
CA PRO A 166 10.97 6.47 16.34
C PRO A 166 10.61 6.89 14.91
N TRP A 167 9.81 6.07 14.24
CA TRP A 167 9.43 6.32 12.86
C TRP A 167 8.44 7.50 12.75
N SER A 168 8.61 8.30 11.71
CA SER A 168 7.66 9.34 11.32
C SER A 168 7.68 9.53 9.80
N PHE A 169 6.61 10.05 9.22
CA PHE A 169 6.58 10.37 7.79
C PHE A 169 7.70 11.35 7.41
N ASP A 170 7.87 12.44 8.16
CA ASP A 170 8.89 13.44 7.86
C ASP A 170 10.30 12.88 8.01
N GLY A 171 10.56 12.13 9.09
CA GLY A 171 11.85 11.46 9.27
C GLY A 171 12.18 10.46 8.15
N ALA A 172 11.19 9.69 7.71
CA ALA A 172 11.35 8.74 6.62
C ALA A 172 11.56 9.44 5.26
N ILE A 173 10.87 10.55 4.99
CA ILE A 173 11.08 11.38 3.79
C ILE A 173 12.50 11.92 3.75
N LYS A 174 12.98 12.51 4.85
CA LYS A 174 14.35 13.02 4.93
C LYS A 174 15.38 11.91 4.76
N HIS A 175 15.15 10.77 5.38
CA HIS A 175 16.04 9.61 5.25
C HIS A 175 16.12 9.10 3.80
N VAL A 176 15.01 9.10 3.06
CA VAL A 176 14.93 8.53 1.71
C VAL A 176 15.32 9.52 0.62
N LEU A 177 14.89 10.76 0.73
CA LEU A 177 15.04 11.78 -0.32
C LEU A 177 16.11 12.82 -0.01
N GLY A 178 16.42 13.07 1.27
CA GLY A 178 17.38 14.08 1.75
C GLY A 178 16.77 15.04 2.76
N ASP A 179 17.65 15.67 3.55
CA ASP A 179 17.26 16.57 4.67
C ASP A 179 16.53 17.84 4.21
N GLU A 180 16.69 18.22 2.95
CA GLU A 180 16.02 19.35 2.31
C GLU A 180 14.53 19.13 2.04
N TYR A 181 14.04 17.87 2.12
CA TYR A 181 12.64 17.54 1.86
C TYR A 181 11.83 17.53 3.15
N ASN A 182 10.57 17.99 3.02
CA ASN A 182 9.57 17.98 4.08
C ASN A 182 8.28 17.32 3.55
N ILE A 183 7.66 16.47 4.36
CA ILE A 183 6.49 15.70 3.92
C ILE A 183 5.29 16.59 3.57
N ASP A 184 5.06 17.68 4.32
CA ASP A 184 3.92 18.57 4.10
C ASP A 184 4.13 19.43 2.85
N GLU A 185 5.37 19.85 2.57
CA GLU A 185 5.73 20.57 1.34
C GLU A 185 5.59 19.65 0.11
N LEU A 186 6.03 18.40 0.20
CA LEU A 186 5.85 17.42 -0.85
C LEU A 186 4.38 17.07 -1.08
N TRP A 187 3.58 17.01 -0.01
CA TRP A 187 2.13 16.82 -0.13
C TRP A 187 1.49 18.01 -0.84
N HIS A 188 1.87 19.24 -0.50
CA HIS A 188 1.41 20.44 -1.19
C HIS A 188 1.81 20.44 -2.68
N GLU A 189 3.07 20.13 -2.98
CA GLU A 189 3.57 20.00 -4.36
C GLU A 189 2.75 18.96 -5.16
N TYR A 190 2.48 17.80 -4.52
CA TYR A 190 1.63 16.79 -5.13
C TYR A 190 0.22 17.30 -5.43
N GLN A 191 -0.44 17.97 -4.46
CA GLN A 191 -1.79 18.50 -4.64
C GLN A 191 -1.87 19.53 -5.78
N VAL A 192 -0.84 20.38 -5.93
CA VAL A 192 -0.71 21.29 -7.07
C VAL A 192 -0.54 20.51 -8.37
N ALA A 193 0.39 19.55 -8.38
CA ALA A 193 0.70 18.77 -9.59
C ALA A 193 -0.51 17.96 -10.13
N VAL A 194 -1.41 17.51 -9.24
CA VAL A 194 -2.61 16.76 -9.62
C VAL A 194 -3.86 17.64 -9.80
N GLY A 195 -3.74 18.95 -9.58
CA GLY A 195 -4.82 19.93 -9.78
C GLY A 195 -5.88 19.95 -8.68
N ASP A 196 -5.54 19.51 -7.48
CA ASP A 196 -6.45 19.58 -6.32
C ASP A 196 -6.48 20.98 -5.69
N ILE A 197 -5.36 21.70 -5.77
CA ILE A 197 -5.22 23.09 -5.34
C ILE A 197 -4.51 23.92 -6.42
N GLN A 198 -4.68 25.23 -6.37
CA GLN A 198 -3.95 26.17 -7.24
C GLN A 198 -2.55 26.42 -6.67
N ALA A 199 -1.57 26.66 -7.57
CA ALA A 199 -0.20 27.01 -7.23
C ALA A 199 -0.12 28.40 -6.58
#